data_f9fc1846659cc87b128048476b10cab8
#
_entry.id   f9fc1846659cc87b128048476b10cab8
#
_cell.length_a   1.000
_cell.length_b   1.000
_cell.length_c   1.000
_cell.angle_alpha   90.00
_cell.angle_beta   90.00
_cell.angle_gamma   90.00
#
_symmetry.space_group_name_H-M   'P 1'
#
loop_
_entity.id
_entity.type
_entity.pdbx_description
1 polymer ?
#
loop_
_entity_poly.entity_id
_entity_poly.type
_entity_poly.pdbx_seq_one_letter_code
_entity_poly.pdbx_strand_id
1 'polypeptide(L)' 'MEVIVDRFEGDYAVVEIAIGKCVNIPRVLVPDAKEGDIIKIEIEKKETEKRKKYIKELMNNVFE' A
#
# COMPACT_ATOMS: atom_id res chain seq x y z
N MET A 1 0.14 -3.17 9.53
CA MET A 1 1.59 -3.40 9.46
C MET A 1 2.33 -2.07 9.35
N GLU A 2 3.37 -1.89 10.14
CA GLU A 2 4.18 -0.69 10.07
C GLU A 2 5.58 -1.07 9.62
N VAL A 3 6.16 -0.23 8.75
CA VAL A 3 7.51 -0.42 8.24
C VAL A 3 8.27 0.88 8.39
N ILE A 4 9.60 0.80 8.48
CA ILE A 4 10.45 1.98 8.65
C ILE A 4 11.27 2.15 7.39
N VAL A 5 11.28 3.37 6.85
CA VAL A 5 12.10 3.68 5.67
C VAL A 5 13.57 3.72 6.09
N ASP A 6 14.37 2.77 5.62
CA ASP A 6 15.79 2.73 5.91
C ASP A 6 16.56 3.68 4.99
N ARG A 7 16.34 3.57 3.69
CA ARG A 7 16.98 4.41 2.69
C ARG A 7 16.25 4.33 1.36
N PHE A 8 16.71 5.12 0.40
CA PHE A 8 16.22 5.05 -0.98
C PHE A 8 17.33 4.56 -1.88
N GLU A 9 16.99 3.68 -2.82
CA GLU A 9 17.91 3.19 -3.83
C GLU A 9 17.23 3.28 -5.19
N GLY A 10 17.67 4.23 -6.03
CA GLY A 10 17.06 4.45 -7.34
C GLY A 10 15.59 4.77 -7.21
N ASP A 11 14.73 3.98 -7.86
CA ASP A 11 13.29 4.15 -7.85
C ASP A 11 12.60 3.40 -6.70
N TYR A 12 13.37 2.88 -5.75
CA TYR A 12 12.85 2.06 -4.66
C TYR A 12 13.14 2.68 -3.29
N ALA A 13 12.20 2.49 -2.39
CA ALA A 13 12.39 2.76 -0.97
C ALA A 13 12.71 1.42 -0.31
N VAL A 14 13.83 1.35 0.38
CA VAL A 14 14.21 0.17 1.16
C VAL A 14 13.60 0.34 2.55
N VAL A 15 12.67 -0.54 2.90
CA VAL A 15 11.96 -0.46 4.17
C VAL A 15 12.24 -1.69 5.02
N GLU A 16 12.37 -1.48 6.32
CA GLU A 16 12.56 -2.55 7.29
C GLU A 16 11.21 -3.01 7.81
N ILE A 17 10.90 -4.28 7.60
CA ILE A 17 9.62 -4.89 8.04
C ILE A 17 9.76 -5.62 9.36
N ALA A 18 10.97 -6.02 9.72
CA ALA A 18 11.33 -6.64 10.98
C ALA A 18 12.81 -6.42 11.19
N ILE A 19 13.31 -6.66 12.39
CA ILE A 19 14.72 -6.47 12.72
C ILE A 19 15.61 -7.25 11.73
N GLY A 20 16.45 -6.52 10.99
CA GLY A 20 17.36 -7.10 10.02
C GLY A 20 16.71 -7.58 8.73
N LYS A 21 15.41 -7.33 8.53
CA LYS A 21 14.71 -7.76 7.34
C LYS A 21 14.17 -6.57 6.56
N CYS A 22 14.74 -6.32 5.40
CA CYS A 22 14.36 -5.20 4.54
C CYS A 22 13.77 -5.69 3.23
N VAL A 23 12.86 -4.93 2.67
CA VAL A 23 12.29 -5.17 1.36
C VAL A 23 12.26 -3.86 0.57
N ASN A 24 12.19 -3.97 -0.74
CA ASN A 24 12.10 -2.81 -1.61
C ASN A 24 10.66 -2.58 -2.01
N ILE A 25 10.20 -1.32 -1.91
CA ILE A 25 8.89 -0.93 -2.45
C ILE A 25 9.11 0.19 -3.46
N PRO A 26 8.28 0.26 -4.52
CA PRO A 26 8.40 1.35 -5.48
C PRO A 26 8.24 2.70 -4.79
N ARG A 27 9.16 3.60 -5.05
CA ARG A 27 9.18 4.93 -4.44
C ARG A 27 7.93 5.74 -4.76
N VAL A 28 7.32 5.48 -5.90
CA VAL A 28 6.10 6.17 -6.35
C VAL A 28 4.91 5.91 -5.42
N LEU A 29 4.92 4.81 -4.66
CA LEU A 29 3.87 4.50 -3.70
C LEU A 29 3.95 5.34 -2.43
N VAL A 30 5.11 5.91 -2.16
CA VAL A 30 5.36 6.71 -0.95
C VAL A 30 6.13 7.99 -1.32
N PRO A 31 5.54 8.85 -2.17
CA PRO A 31 6.26 9.99 -2.75
C PRO A 31 6.76 11.01 -1.72
N ASP A 32 6.10 11.11 -0.58
CA ASP A 32 6.46 12.07 0.46
C ASP A 32 7.29 11.46 1.59
N ALA A 33 7.66 10.19 1.48
CA ALA A 33 8.42 9.52 2.51
C ALA A 33 9.88 9.96 2.53
N LYS A 34 10.45 10.01 3.73
CA LYS A 34 11.85 10.34 3.98
C LYS A 34 12.48 9.24 4.81
N GLU A 35 13.82 9.18 4.81
CA GLU A 35 14.53 8.23 5.64
C GLU A 35 14.13 8.39 7.12
N GLY A 36 13.88 7.25 7.76
CA GLY A 36 13.44 7.22 9.16
C GLY A 36 11.94 7.32 9.36
N ASP A 37 11.16 7.61 8.31
CA ASP A 37 9.71 7.70 8.43
C ASP A 37 9.10 6.31 8.65
N ILE A 38 8.00 6.29 9.40
CA ILE A 38 7.23 5.08 9.63
C ILE A 38 6.05 5.10 8.66
N ILE A 39 5.92 4.04 7.87
CA ILE A 39 4.84 3.89 6.90
C ILE A 39 3.88 2.83 7.42
N LYS A 40 2.60 3.17 7.45
CA LYS A 40 1.56 2.22 7.83
C LYS A 40 0.96 1.60 6.57
N ILE A 41 0.98 0.27 6.52
CA ILE A 41 0.42 -0.49 5.40
C ILE A 41 -0.70 -1.36 5.94
N GLU A 42 -1.90 -1.16 5.41
CA GLU A 42 -3.05 -1.94 5.83
C GLU A 42 -4.07 -2.07 4.70
N ILE A 43 -4.90 -3.08 4.81
CA ILE A 43 -5.98 -3.29 3.84
C ILE A 43 -7.22 -2.55 4.34
N GLU A 44 -7.76 -1.67 3.53
CA GLU A 44 -8.99 -0.94 3.83
C GLU A 44 -10.19 -1.85 3.52
N LYS A 45 -10.56 -2.68 4.49
CA LYS A 45 -11.62 -3.67 4.31
C LYS A 45 -12.97 -3.03 3.97
N LYS A 46 -13.33 -1.95 4.63
CA LYS A 46 -14.58 -1.24 4.38
C LYS A 46 -14.66 -0.68 2.96
N GLU A 47 -13.57 -0.08 2.50
CA GLU A 47 -13.49 0.46 1.14
C GLU A 47 -13.48 -0.66 0.11
N THR A 48 -12.83 -1.76 0.40
CA THR A 48 -12.82 -2.94 -0.46
C THR A 48 -14.24 -3.49 -0.62
N GLU A 49 -14.97 -3.62 0.47
CA GLU A 49 -16.35 -4.11 0.45
C GLU A 49 -17.27 -3.17 -0.31
N LYS A 50 -17.14 -1.86 -0.12
CA LYS A 50 -17.91 -0.87 -0.88
C LYS A 50 -17.66 -0.98 -2.37
N ARG A 51 -16.40 -1.14 -2.77
CA ARG A 51 -16.03 -1.28 -4.17
C ARG A 51 -16.62 -2.54 -4.79
N LYS A 52 -16.55 -3.66 -4.08
CA LYS A 52 -17.11 -4.93 -4.53
C LYS A 52 -18.64 -4.82 -4.69
N LYS A 53 -19.29 -4.22 -3.74
CA LYS A 53 -20.74 -4.00 -3.79
C LYS A 53 -21.12 -3.12 -4.96
N TYR A 54 -20.40 -2.05 -5.20
CA TYR A 54 -20.63 -1.14 -6.31
C TYR A 54 -20.49 -1.84 -7.66
N ILE A 55 -19.43 -2.61 -7.84
CA ILE A 55 -19.19 -3.37 -9.07
C ILE A 55 -20.30 -4.40 -9.29
N LYS A 56 -20.72 -5.09 -8.23
CA LYS A 56 -21.79 -6.08 -8.30
C LYS A 56 -23.12 -5.44 -8.73
N GLU A 57 -23.45 -4.29 -8.18
CA GLU A 57 -24.65 -3.55 -8.56
C GLU A 57 -24.61 -3.10 -10.01
N LEU A 58 -23.48 -2.61 -10.48
CA LEU A 58 -23.28 -2.22 -11.88
C LEU A 58 -23.45 -3.40 -12.82
N MET A 59 -22.88 -4.54 -12.48
CA MET A 59 -23.00 -5.76 -13.29
C MET A 59 -24.43 -6.24 -13.35
N ASN A 60 -25.15 -6.20 -12.24
CA ASN A 60 -26.56 -6.57 -12.21
C ASN A 60 -27.39 -5.65 -13.11
N ASN A 61 -27.12 -4.36 -13.11
CA ASN A 61 -27.83 -3.41 -13.96
C ASN A 61 -27.53 -3.61 -15.45
N VAL A 62 -26.33 -4.04 -15.78
CA VAL A 62 -25.92 -4.29 -17.16
C VAL A 62 -26.62 -5.53 -17.74
N PHE A 63 -26.89 -6.53 -16.91
CA PHE A 63 -27.48 -7.79 -17.35
C PHE A 63 -29.02 -7.83 -17.24
N GLU A 64 -29.60 -6.81 -16.69
CA GLU A 64 -31.04 -6.65 -16.71
C GLU A 64 -31.47 -5.94 -17.99
#